data_6604a5e8b3144bd11e746bdb2e088e19
#
_entry.id   6604a5e8b3144bd11e746bdb2e088e19
#
_cell.length_a   1.000
_cell.length_b   1.000
_cell.length_c   1.000
_cell.angle_alpha   90.00
_cell.angle_beta   90.00
_cell.angle_gamma   90.00
#
_symmetry.space_group_name_H-M   'P 1'
#
loop_
_entity.id
_entity.type
_entity.pdbx_description
1 polymer ?
#
loop_
_entity_poly.entity_id
_entity_poly.type
_entity_poly.pdbx_seq_one_letter_code
_entity_poly.pdbx_strand_id
1 'polypeptide(L)'
;MSKFIVAGIIQIETIVKVGSIPIEFSPVTSVPDTIFTSAGGDAFNESLALRWLGDKVDLLSVVGRNQDMSILNPLDREITLNTDYILPIIKSTPTQVVLYDRNRKEQIFEDIKDLRDAEYRMAMVPPMVAASDMVVLSNANFCRPFIETAKQFERKIAVNIHTYLEEKEVYNKDFLENASILYFSDDTIKTDPFDFVKGIADRYGTDIIILGQGAKGLILYDRRRGINVHYDTVRTNEVVNTTGAGNAMFACFLHYYQETGDSVLSIKNAMLFASYKIGYMGTSNGFMTVEQLEQWRSLIWGDNAKNS
;
A
#
# COMPACT_ATOMS: atom_id res chain seq x y z
N MET A 1 1.19 -10.74 -17.06
CA MET A 1 1.06 -9.25 -17.03
C MET A 1 -0.41 -8.93 -16.85
N SER A 2 -0.77 -8.48 -15.67
CA SER A 2 -2.15 -8.13 -15.31
C SER A 2 -2.41 -6.63 -15.49
N LYS A 3 -3.68 -6.24 -15.49
CA LYS A 3 -4.10 -4.84 -15.56
C LYS A 3 -4.88 -4.46 -14.32
N PHE A 4 -4.36 -3.49 -13.57
CA PHE A 4 -4.95 -2.97 -12.35
C PHE A 4 -5.52 -1.57 -12.55
N ILE A 5 -6.70 -1.32 -11.98
CA ILE A 5 -7.17 0.01 -11.63
C ILE A 5 -6.73 0.25 -10.18
N VAL A 6 -5.97 1.30 -9.94
CA VAL A 6 -5.59 1.71 -8.58
C VAL A 6 -6.18 3.09 -8.33
N ALA A 7 -7.17 3.16 -7.45
CA ALA A 7 -7.83 4.42 -7.11
C ALA A 7 -7.60 4.75 -5.64
N GLY A 8 -7.02 5.91 -5.36
CA GLY A 8 -6.72 6.27 -3.97
C GLY A 8 -5.86 7.50 -3.82
N ILE A 9 -5.27 7.61 -2.63
CA ILE A 9 -4.59 8.81 -2.17
C ILE A 9 -3.22 8.96 -2.83
N ILE A 10 -2.98 10.17 -3.33
CA ILE A 10 -1.65 10.71 -3.61
C ILE A 10 -1.41 11.85 -2.62
N GLN A 11 -0.23 11.88 -2.02
CA GLN A 11 0.17 12.92 -1.07
C GLN A 11 1.64 13.30 -1.23
N ILE A 12 2.01 14.44 -0.68
CA ILE A 12 3.40 14.84 -0.55
C ILE A 12 3.89 14.43 0.82
N GLU A 13 4.91 13.59 0.86
CA GLU A 13 5.48 13.05 2.08
C GLU A 13 6.84 13.68 2.37
N THR A 14 7.02 14.14 3.60
CA THR A 14 8.30 14.60 4.11
C THR A 14 8.74 13.73 5.26
N ILE A 15 9.80 12.98 5.07
CA ILE A 15 10.40 12.12 6.08
C ILE A 15 11.53 12.89 6.76
N VAL A 16 11.48 12.99 8.08
CA VAL A 16 12.49 13.69 8.88
C VAL A 16 13.13 12.73 9.87
N LYS A 17 14.43 12.49 9.71
CA LYS A 17 15.21 11.72 10.67
C LYS A 17 15.55 12.58 11.87
N VAL A 18 15.09 12.17 13.06
CA VAL A 18 15.31 12.87 14.31
C VAL A 18 16.23 12.06 15.24
N GLY A 19 16.79 12.71 16.26
CA GLY A 19 17.67 12.05 17.23
C GLY A 19 16.92 11.05 18.12
N SER A 20 15.75 11.46 18.61
CA SER A 20 14.86 10.68 19.47
C SER A 20 13.41 11.13 19.36
N ILE A 21 12.47 10.27 19.71
CA ILE A 21 11.06 10.61 19.90
C ILE A 21 10.68 10.23 21.35
N PRO A 22 10.27 11.21 22.21
CA PRO A 22 9.96 12.63 21.88
C PRO A 22 11.19 13.45 21.51
N ILE A 23 10.97 14.50 20.70
CA ILE A 23 12.02 15.40 20.24
C ILE A 23 12.40 16.35 21.39
N GLU A 24 13.69 16.49 21.67
CA GLU A 24 14.19 17.55 22.54
C GLU A 24 14.13 18.89 21.83
N PHE A 25 13.65 19.91 22.55
CA PHE A 25 13.53 21.25 21.97
C PHE A 25 14.91 21.81 21.62
N SER A 26 15.04 22.25 20.38
CA SER A 26 16.15 23.07 19.89
C SER A 26 15.61 24.10 18.90
N PRO A 27 15.98 25.38 19.01
CA PRO A 27 15.52 26.40 18.08
C PRO A 27 15.82 26.07 16.61
N VAL A 28 16.97 25.47 16.38
CA VAL A 28 17.42 25.01 15.03
C VAL A 28 18.20 23.72 15.17
N THR A 29 17.83 22.70 14.42
CA THR A 29 18.61 21.48 14.28
C THR A 29 19.07 21.41 12.82
N SER A 30 20.39 21.44 12.61
CA SER A 30 20.99 21.37 11.29
C SER A 30 21.82 20.10 11.16
N VAL A 31 21.24 19.08 10.55
CA VAL A 31 21.90 17.80 10.30
C VAL A 31 21.73 17.45 8.81
N PRO A 32 22.82 17.28 8.05
CA PRO A 32 22.75 16.95 6.63
C PRO A 32 22.00 15.62 6.38
N ASP A 33 21.36 15.50 5.23
CA ASP A 33 20.72 14.28 4.72
C ASP A 33 19.67 13.65 5.68
N THR A 34 18.98 14.49 6.45
CA THR A 34 17.96 14.06 7.40
C THR A 34 16.53 14.34 6.96
N ILE A 35 16.33 15.12 5.89
CA ILE A 35 15.02 15.48 5.37
C ILE A 35 14.91 15.01 3.94
N PHE A 36 13.87 14.22 3.67
CA PHE A 36 13.58 13.70 2.34
C PHE A 36 12.11 13.96 2.01
N THR A 37 11.86 14.57 0.85
CA THR A 37 10.49 14.87 0.38
C THR A 37 10.26 14.22 -0.97
N SER A 38 9.14 13.53 -1.13
CA SER A 38 8.72 12.87 -2.36
C SER A 38 7.18 12.83 -2.46
N ALA A 39 6.70 12.46 -3.64
CA ALA A 39 5.34 11.96 -3.74
C ALA A 39 5.23 10.59 -3.06
N GLY A 40 4.07 10.32 -2.51
CA GLY A 40 3.70 9.07 -1.86
C GLY A 40 2.18 8.92 -1.79
N GLY A 41 1.71 8.23 -0.77
CA GLY A 41 0.31 7.82 -0.62
C GLY A 41 0.08 6.43 -1.20
N ASP A 42 -0.99 5.79 -0.73
CA ASP A 42 -1.26 4.37 -1.01
C ASP A 42 -1.28 4.06 -2.48
N ALA A 43 -2.16 4.77 -3.20
CA ALA A 43 -2.38 4.50 -4.62
C ALA A 43 -1.12 4.79 -5.45
N PHE A 44 -0.34 5.81 -5.09
CA PHE A 44 0.91 6.11 -5.77
C PHE A 44 1.95 5.03 -5.56
N ASN A 45 2.17 4.64 -4.30
CA ASN A 45 3.18 3.63 -3.93
C ASN A 45 2.82 2.25 -4.48
N GLU A 46 1.55 1.85 -4.39
CA GLU A 46 1.05 0.58 -4.94
C GLU A 46 1.14 0.54 -6.48
N SER A 47 0.82 1.66 -7.13
CA SER A 47 0.93 1.77 -8.59
C SER A 47 2.37 1.63 -9.07
N LEU A 48 3.33 2.27 -8.39
CA LEU A 48 4.74 2.12 -8.70
C LEU A 48 5.23 0.69 -8.49
N ALA A 49 4.87 0.08 -7.35
CA ALA A 49 5.25 -1.30 -7.04
C ALA A 49 4.73 -2.28 -8.10
N LEU A 50 3.45 -2.18 -8.50
CA LEU A 50 2.87 -3.00 -9.57
C LEU A 50 3.55 -2.76 -10.93
N ARG A 51 3.90 -1.51 -11.24
CA ARG A 51 4.64 -1.17 -12.46
C ARG A 51 6.04 -1.78 -12.49
N TRP A 52 6.75 -1.77 -11.35
CA TRP A 52 8.06 -2.44 -11.20
C TRP A 52 7.97 -3.95 -11.40
N LEU A 53 6.86 -4.55 -11.00
CA LEU A 53 6.56 -5.98 -11.23
C LEU A 53 6.05 -6.26 -12.66
N GLY A 54 6.00 -5.26 -13.53
CA GLY A 54 5.66 -5.40 -14.95
C GLY A 54 4.18 -5.32 -15.27
N ASP A 55 3.29 -4.98 -14.32
CA ASP A 55 1.87 -4.87 -14.57
C ASP A 55 1.48 -3.57 -15.29
N LYS A 56 0.31 -3.58 -15.93
CA LYS A 56 -0.34 -2.37 -16.43
C LYS A 56 -1.17 -1.75 -15.30
N VAL A 57 -0.99 -0.46 -15.08
CA VAL A 57 -1.69 0.27 -14.03
C VAL A 57 -2.30 1.54 -14.58
N ASP A 58 -3.59 1.71 -14.36
CA ASP A 58 -4.27 2.99 -14.48
C ASP A 58 -4.43 3.56 -13.05
N LEU A 59 -3.70 4.64 -12.75
CA LEU A 59 -3.73 5.33 -11.45
C LEU A 59 -4.76 6.46 -11.49
N LEU A 60 -5.80 6.34 -10.66
CA LEU A 60 -6.88 7.32 -10.54
C LEU A 60 -6.81 8.00 -9.19
N SER A 61 -6.64 9.31 -9.18
CA SER A 61 -6.52 10.08 -7.94
C SER A 61 -6.94 11.52 -8.11
N VAL A 62 -6.94 12.26 -7.02
CA VAL A 62 -7.18 13.70 -6.99
C VAL A 62 -6.03 14.41 -6.28
N VAL A 63 -5.62 15.55 -6.83
CA VAL A 63 -4.52 16.37 -6.28
C VAL A 63 -4.92 17.86 -6.27
N GLY A 64 -4.11 18.67 -5.62
CA GLY A 64 -4.30 20.13 -5.58
C GLY A 64 -4.21 20.76 -6.97
N ARG A 65 -5.04 21.78 -7.23
CA ARG A 65 -5.10 22.48 -8.54
C ARG A 65 -3.77 23.07 -8.99
N ASN A 66 -2.91 23.41 -8.06
CA ASN A 66 -1.60 24.02 -8.32
C ASN A 66 -0.45 23.01 -8.06
N GLN A 67 -0.75 21.70 -8.05
CA GLN A 67 0.27 20.70 -7.85
C GLN A 67 1.22 20.66 -9.04
N ASP A 68 2.52 20.80 -8.76
CA ASP A 68 3.55 20.49 -9.73
C ASP A 68 3.58 18.97 -9.96
N MET A 69 3.10 18.55 -11.12
CA MET A 69 3.01 17.14 -11.47
C MET A 69 4.39 16.49 -11.68
N SER A 70 5.46 17.27 -11.82
CA SER A 70 6.81 16.74 -11.96
C SER A 70 7.28 15.95 -10.74
N ILE A 71 6.74 16.25 -9.55
CA ILE A 71 7.04 15.51 -8.32
C ILE A 71 6.52 14.07 -8.36
N LEU A 72 5.55 13.78 -9.22
CA LEU A 72 5.00 12.44 -9.42
C LEU A 72 5.87 11.59 -10.35
N ASN A 73 6.90 12.17 -10.97
CA ASN A 73 7.85 11.39 -11.73
C ASN A 73 8.74 10.59 -10.76
N PRO A 74 8.79 9.27 -10.89
CA PRO A 74 9.71 8.46 -10.09
C PRO A 74 11.15 8.95 -10.25
N LEU A 75 11.95 8.84 -9.20
CA LEU A 75 13.39 9.16 -9.26
C LEU A 75 14.09 8.25 -10.26
N ASP A 76 13.62 7.02 -10.39
CA ASP A 76 14.03 6.10 -11.43
C ASP A 76 13.20 6.32 -12.69
N ARG A 77 13.85 6.78 -13.76
CA ARG A 77 13.20 7.09 -15.04
C ARG A 77 12.81 5.88 -15.87
N GLU A 78 13.14 4.67 -15.42
CA GLU A 78 12.78 3.42 -16.12
C GLU A 78 11.30 3.11 -16.01
N ILE A 79 10.64 3.57 -14.94
CA ILE A 79 9.22 3.36 -14.70
C ILE A 79 8.47 4.68 -14.86
N THR A 80 7.44 4.66 -15.70
CA THR A 80 6.52 5.79 -15.86
C THR A 80 5.11 5.40 -15.42
N LEU A 81 4.45 6.30 -14.70
CA LEU A 81 3.02 6.21 -14.42
C LEU A 81 2.24 7.07 -15.42
N ASN A 82 1.10 6.56 -15.87
CA ASN A 82 0.16 7.39 -16.60
C ASN A 82 -0.54 8.33 -15.61
N THR A 83 -0.34 9.63 -15.77
CA THR A 83 -0.91 10.69 -14.92
C THR A 83 -2.20 11.30 -15.47
N ASP A 84 -2.71 10.85 -16.63
CA ASP A 84 -3.88 11.42 -17.29
C ASP A 84 -5.17 11.33 -16.46
N TYR A 85 -5.20 10.38 -15.51
CA TYR A 85 -6.35 10.15 -14.64
C TYR A 85 -6.16 10.71 -13.22
N ILE A 86 -5.11 11.49 -13.00
CA ILE A 86 -4.90 12.24 -11.77
C ILE A 86 -5.53 13.63 -11.95
N LEU A 87 -6.62 13.90 -11.24
CA LEU A 87 -7.42 15.10 -11.45
C LEU A 87 -7.00 16.21 -10.48
N PRO A 88 -6.54 17.39 -10.96
CA PRO A 88 -6.18 18.51 -10.11
C PRO A 88 -7.43 19.33 -9.71
N ILE A 89 -8.27 18.77 -8.83
CA ILE A 89 -9.60 19.33 -8.52
C ILE A 89 -9.77 19.82 -7.08
N ILE A 90 -8.93 19.38 -6.14
CA ILE A 90 -8.97 19.85 -4.75
C ILE A 90 -8.11 21.11 -4.56
N LYS A 91 -8.24 21.80 -3.44
CA LYS A 91 -7.54 23.07 -3.19
C LYS A 91 -6.04 22.84 -3.05
N SER A 92 -5.65 21.83 -2.30
CA SER A 92 -4.25 21.48 -2.05
C SER A 92 -4.08 19.96 -1.97
N THR A 93 -2.96 19.45 -2.46
CA THR A 93 -2.62 18.04 -2.31
C THR A 93 -2.43 17.70 -0.83
N PRO A 94 -2.94 16.56 -0.34
CA PRO A 94 -2.64 16.05 0.98
C PRO A 94 -1.14 16.02 1.28
N THR A 95 -0.78 16.25 2.52
CA THR A 95 0.61 16.27 2.96
C THR A 95 0.79 15.42 4.21
N GLN A 96 1.93 14.74 4.31
CA GLN A 96 2.29 13.95 5.48
C GLN A 96 3.72 14.28 5.90
N VAL A 97 3.95 14.35 7.20
CA VAL A 97 5.29 14.44 7.79
C VAL A 97 5.51 13.22 8.67
N VAL A 98 6.54 12.46 8.38
CA VAL A 98 6.95 11.28 9.15
C VAL A 98 8.25 11.62 9.88
N LEU A 99 8.19 11.67 11.20
CA LEU A 99 9.37 11.73 12.05
C LEU A 99 9.78 10.32 12.40
N TYR A 100 11.06 9.97 12.25
CA TYR A 100 11.55 8.69 12.73
C TYR A 100 12.92 8.83 13.41
N ASP A 101 13.12 8.04 14.45
CA ASP A 101 14.35 8.05 15.24
C ASP A 101 15.28 6.85 14.94
N ARG A 102 16.43 6.84 15.62
CA ARG A 102 17.41 5.76 15.49
C ARG A 102 16.88 4.39 15.97
N ASN A 103 15.85 4.39 16.81
CA ASN A 103 15.21 3.19 17.31
C ASN A 103 14.05 2.73 16.41
N ARG A 104 13.86 3.37 15.26
CA ARG A 104 12.77 3.11 14.30
C ARG A 104 11.38 3.43 14.86
N LYS A 105 11.31 4.29 15.88
CA LYS A 105 10.05 4.82 16.36
C LYS A 105 9.58 5.88 15.37
N GLU A 106 8.34 5.78 14.93
CA GLU A 106 7.72 6.72 13.98
C GLU A 106 6.64 7.54 14.65
N GLN A 107 6.53 8.79 14.23
CA GLN A 107 5.38 9.66 14.53
C GLN A 107 4.95 10.33 13.24
N ILE A 108 3.69 10.15 12.88
CA ILE A 108 3.12 10.61 11.62
C ILE A 108 2.18 11.79 11.90
N PHE A 109 2.33 12.86 11.12
CA PHE A 109 1.40 13.98 11.04
C PHE A 109 0.80 13.99 9.64
N GLU A 110 -0.51 13.85 9.56
CA GLU A 110 -1.25 13.79 8.32
C GLU A 110 -2.20 14.99 8.20
N ASP A 111 -2.17 15.65 7.06
CA ASP A 111 -3.10 16.70 6.69
C ASP A 111 -3.74 16.36 5.34
N ILE A 112 -4.94 15.81 5.39
CA ILE A 112 -5.68 15.36 4.21
C ILE A 112 -6.37 16.49 3.44
N LYS A 113 -6.22 17.74 3.87
CA LYS A 113 -6.81 18.93 3.24
C LYS A 113 -8.34 18.77 3.03
N ASP A 114 -8.82 19.14 1.86
CA ASP A 114 -10.22 19.00 1.45
C ASP A 114 -10.52 17.68 0.71
N LEU A 115 -9.68 16.67 0.89
CA LEU A 115 -9.84 15.35 0.25
C LEU A 115 -11.16 14.65 0.63
N ARG A 116 -11.67 14.90 1.84
CA ARG A 116 -12.93 14.28 2.30
C ARG A 116 -14.14 14.64 1.45
N ASP A 117 -14.11 15.85 0.87
CA ASP A 117 -15.21 16.40 0.07
C ASP A 117 -14.94 16.24 -1.44
N ALA A 118 -13.85 15.58 -1.79
CA ALA A 118 -13.49 15.35 -3.20
C ALA A 118 -14.42 14.33 -3.85
N GLU A 119 -14.79 14.60 -5.10
CA GLU A 119 -15.55 13.69 -5.95
C GLU A 119 -14.76 13.39 -7.23
N TYR A 120 -14.62 12.12 -7.55
CA TYR A 120 -13.96 11.69 -8.79
C TYR A 120 -14.95 11.64 -9.95
N ARG A 121 -14.54 12.08 -11.15
CA ARG A 121 -15.38 12.05 -12.36
C ARG A 121 -15.48 10.64 -12.91
N MET A 122 -16.60 9.97 -12.68
CA MET A 122 -16.79 8.56 -13.02
C MET A 122 -17.05 8.27 -14.51
N ALA A 123 -17.27 9.28 -15.36
CA ALA A 123 -17.70 9.06 -16.75
C ALA A 123 -16.76 8.16 -17.58
N MET A 124 -15.46 8.20 -17.32
CA MET A 124 -14.46 7.39 -18.03
C MET A 124 -14.13 6.07 -17.32
N VAL A 125 -14.55 5.89 -16.06
CA VAL A 125 -14.15 4.77 -15.22
C VAL A 125 -14.75 3.42 -15.64
N PRO A 126 -16.05 3.31 -16.02
CA PRO A 126 -16.64 2.01 -16.35
C PRO A 126 -15.90 1.22 -17.43
N PRO A 127 -15.53 1.79 -18.60
CA PRO A 127 -14.78 1.04 -19.59
C PRO A 127 -13.37 0.65 -19.13
N MET A 128 -12.75 1.44 -18.24
CA MET A 128 -11.45 1.12 -17.68
C MET A 128 -11.53 -0.07 -16.72
N VAL A 129 -12.52 -0.07 -15.83
CA VAL A 129 -12.79 -1.17 -14.91
C VAL A 129 -13.17 -2.44 -15.68
N ALA A 130 -14.03 -2.34 -16.71
CA ALA A 130 -14.39 -3.48 -17.56
C ALA A 130 -13.16 -4.14 -18.20
N ALA A 131 -12.13 -3.35 -18.54
CA ALA A 131 -10.90 -3.81 -19.18
C ALA A 131 -9.79 -4.17 -18.19
N SER A 132 -10.04 -4.09 -16.87
CA SER A 132 -9.07 -4.44 -15.82
C SER A 132 -9.30 -5.85 -15.29
N ASP A 133 -8.30 -6.38 -14.59
CA ASP A 133 -8.37 -7.68 -13.90
C ASP A 133 -8.76 -7.52 -12.42
N MET A 134 -8.38 -6.38 -11.82
CA MET A 134 -8.65 -6.08 -10.41
C MET A 134 -8.74 -4.58 -10.17
N VAL A 135 -9.53 -4.18 -9.17
CA VAL A 135 -9.64 -2.81 -8.67
C VAL A 135 -9.04 -2.73 -7.27
N VAL A 136 -8.06 -1.86 -7.08
CA VAL A 136 -7.36 -1.61 -5.81
C VAL A 136 -7.77 -0.24 -5.29
N LEU A 137 -8.23 -0.17 -4.05
CA LEU A 137 -8.80 1.05 -3.48
C LEU A 137 -8.11 1.43 -2.16
N SER A 138 -7.82 2.72 -1.99
CA SER A 138 -7.67 3.32 -0.67
C SER A 138 -9.07 3.57 -0.08
N ASN A 139 -9.17 3.65 1.25
CA ASN A 139 -10.43 3.92 1.94
C ASN A 139 -10.81 5.42 1.95
N ALA A 140 -10.65 6.12 0.83
CA ALA A 140 -11.01 7.52 0.67
C ALA A 140 -12.44 7.68 0.11
N ASN A 141 -13.14 8.76 0.49
CA ASN A 141 -14.53 8.98 0.06
C ASN A 141 -14.71 8.96 -1.46
N PHE A 142 -13.80 9.58 -2.21
CA PHE A 142 -13.91 9.61 -3.67
C PHE A 142 -13.68 8.24 -4.33
N CYS A 143 -13.20 7.25 -3.58
CA CYS A 143 -13.05 5.87 -4.06
C CYS A 143 -14.35 5.05 -3.98
N ARG A 144 -15.34 5.47 -3.21
CA ARG A 144 -16.61 4.71 -3.02
C ARG A 144 -17.36 4.39 -4.30
N PRO A 145 -17.50 5.32 -5.28
CA PRO A 145 -18.19 5.01 -6.54
C PRO A 145 -17.52 3.90 -7.37
N PHE A 146 -16.23 3.65 -7.14
CA PHE A 146 -15.53 2.56 -7.82
C PHE A 146 -16.00 1.17 -7.35
N ILE A 147 -16.49 1.05 -6.12
CA ILE A 147 -17.04 -0.20 -5.58
C ILE A 147 -18.20 -0.70 -6.45
N GLU A 148 -19.20 0.17 -6.70
CA GLU A 148 -20.34 -0.20 -7.52
C GLU A 148 -19.95 -0.49 -8.98
N THR A 149 -19.00 0.28 -9.52
CA THR A 149 -18.48 0.01 -10.86
C THR A 149 -17.76 -1.33 -10.94
N ALA A 150 -16.94 -1.67 -9.95
CA ALA A 150 -16.25 -2.95 -9.89
C ALA A 150 -17.24 -4.13 -9.80
N LYS A 151 -18.28 -3.99 -8.97
CA LYS A 151 -19.37 -4.98 -8.85
C LYS A 151 -20.11 -5.17 -10.17
N GLN A 152 -20.42 -4.08 -10.88
CA GLN A 152 -21.12 -4.14 -12.18
C GLN A 152 -20.34 -4.99 -13.20
N PHE A 153 -19.02 -4.94 -13.17
CA PHE A 153 -18.15 -5.70 -14.08
C PHE A 153 -17.55 -6.96 -13.45
N GLU A 154 -18.04 -7.37 -12.28
CA GLU A 154 -17.58 -8.57 -11.54
C GLU A 154 -16.05 -8.57 -11.31
N ARG A 155 -15.48 -7.40 -11.04
CA ARG A 155 -14.06 -7.28 -10.72
C ARG A 155 -13.80 -7.45 -9.23
N LYS A 156 -12.75 -8.20 -8.90
CA LYS A 156 -12.31 -8.30 -7.50
C LYS A 156 -11.87 -6.93 -7.00
N ILE A 157 -12.24 -6.64 -5.77
CA ILE A 157 -11.84 -5.41 -5.09
C ILE A 157 -10.82 -5.78 -4.01
N ALA A 158 -9.67 -5.14 -4.06
CA ALA A 158 -8.65 -5.17 -3.02
C ALA A 158 -8.62 -3.81 -2.32
N VAL A 159 -8.61 -3.79 -0.99
CA VAL A 159 -8.64 -2.54 -0.22
C VAL A 159 -7.51 -2.50 0.79
N ASN A 160 -6.78 -1.40 0.79
CA ASN A 160 -5.82 -1.07 1.82
C ASN A 160 -6.48 -0.14 2.85
N ILE A 161 -6.72 -0.65 4.05
CA ILE A 161 -7.32 0.12 5.17
C ILE A 161 -6.24 0.80 6.02
N HIS A 162 -4.98 0.32 5.94
CA HIS A 162 -3.88 0.72 6.81
C HIS A 162 -4.16 0.43 8.28
N THR A 163 -4.17 1.47 9.08
CA THR A 163 -4.45 1.38 10.53
C THR A 163 -5.95 1.20 10.72
N TYR A 164 -6.35 0.06 11.27
CA TYR A 164 -7.73 -0.16 11.68
C TYR A 164 -8.02 0.61 12.97
N LEU A 165 -9.05 1.44 12.93
CA LEU A 165 -9.56 2.16 14.09
C LEU A 165 -11.03 1.75 14.27
N GLU A 166 -11.37 1.21 15.44
CA GLU A 166 -12.74 0.73 15.73
C GLU A 166 -13.78 1.84 15.54
N GLU A 167 -13.47 3.05 15.96
CA GLU A 167 -14.36 4.22 15.76
C GLU A 167 -14.55 4.61 14.29
N LYS A 168 -13.70 4.15 13.39
CA LYS A 168 -13.82 4.35 11.94
C LYS A 168 -14.44 3.16 11.21
N GLU A 169 -14.88 2.11 11.91
CA GLU A 169 -15.48 0.94 11.26
C GLU A 169 -16.72 1.30 10.46
N VAL A 170 -17.56 2.18 10.99
CA VAL A 170 -18.75 2.69 10.28
C VAL A 170 -18.36 3.44 9.00
N TYR A 171 -17.28 4.22 9.04
CA TYR A 171 -16.76 4.91 7.87
C TYR A 171 -16.22 3.94 6.82
N ASN A 172 -15.58 2.85 7.24
CA ASN A 172 -14.97 1.87 6.36
C ASN A 172 -15.93 0.75 5.92
N LYS A 173 -17.17 0.75 6.39
CA LYS A 173 -18.10 -0.39 6.27
C LYS A 173 -18.27 -0.86 4.83
N ASP A 174 -18.51 0.03 3.89
CA ASP A 174 -18.73 -0.31 2.49
C ASP A 174 -17.46 -0.85 1.81
N PHE A 175 -16.27 -0.38 2.19
CA PHE A 175 -15.00 -0.95 1.75
C PHE A 175 -14.83 -2.37 2.31
N LEU A 176 -15.11 -2.58 3.60
CA LEU A 176 -14.98 -3.88 4.25
C LEU A 176 -15.97 -4.92 3.68
N GLU A 177 -17.24 -4.51 3.44
CA GLU A 177 -18.29 -5.38 2.91
C GLU A 177 -18.06 -5.82 1.45
N ASN A 178 -17.29 -5.07 0.69
CA ASN A 178 -17.11 -5.32 -0.75
C ASN A 178 -15.71 -5.78 -1.13
N ALA A 179 -14.77 -5.79 -0.20
CA ALA A 179 -13.40 -6.23 -0.48
C ALA A 179 -13.27 -7.76 -0.50
N SER A 180 -12.73 -8.29 -1.58
CA SER A 180 -12.27 -9.69 -1.65
C SER A 180 -10.93 -9.89 -0.93
N ILE A 181 -10.09 -8.84 -0.93
CA ILE A 181 -8.75 -8.85 -0.31
C ILE A 181 -8.61 -7.58 0.52
N LEU A 182 -8.24 -7.73 1.80
CA LEU A 182 -8.01 -6.63 2.73
C LEU A 182 -6.57 -6.63 3.25
N TYR A 183 -6.00 -5.43 3.39
CA TYR A 183 -4.77 -5.19 4.12
C TYR A 183 -5.01 -4.28 5.31
N PHE A 184 -4.42 -4.65 6.46
CA PHE A 184 -4.38 -3.88 7.70
C PHE A 184 -2.97 -3.85 8.28
N SER A 185 -2.69 -2.81 9.09
CA SER A 185 -1.58 -2.77 10.03
C SER A 185 -2.09 -3.01 11.46
N ASP A 186 -1.31 -3.72 12.30
CA ASP A 186 -1.73 -4.09 13.66
C ASP A 186 -1.52 -3.00 14.72
N ASP A 187 -1.08 -1.80 14.34
CA ASP A 187 -0.63 -0.74 15.26
C ASP A 187 -1.64 -0.39 16.38
N THR A 188 -2.93 -0.60 16.13
CA THR A 188 -4.02 -0.23 17.07
C THR A 188 -4.83 -1.41 17.55
N ILE A 189 -4.54 -2.63 17.08
CA ILE A 189 -5.30 -3.83 17.42
C ILE A 189 -4.93 -4.28 18.84
N LYS A 190 -5.94 -4.37 19.71
CA LYS A 190 -5.80 -4.70 21.13
C LYS A 190 -6.17 -6.14 21.45
N THR A 191 -6.88 -6.80 20.55
CA THR A 191 -7.29 -8.20 20.67
C THR A 191 -6.22 -9.12 20.12
N ASP A 192 -6.40 -10.44 20.29
CA ASP A 192 -5.55 -11.41 19.61
C ASP A 192 -5.61 -11.18 18.08
N PRO A 193 -4.47 -11.08 17.39
CA PRO A 193 -4.46 -10.78 15.96
C PRO A 193 -5.14 -11.83 15.08
N PHE A 194 -5.09 -13.12 15.46
CA PHE A 194 -5.79 -14.18 14.73
C PHE A 194 -7.30 -14.09 14.89
N ASP A 195 -7.77 -13.78 16.11
CA ASP A 195 -9.20 -13.56 16.39
C ASP A 195 -9.71 -12.31 15.66
N PHE A 196 -8.91 -11.24 15.60
CA PHE A 196 -9.24 -10.03 14.85
C PHE A 196 -9.45 -10.35 13.37
N VAL A 197 -8.47 -10.98 12.73
CA VAL A 197 -8.54 -11.30 11.28
C VAL A 197 -9.73 -12.19 10.99
N LYS A 198 -9.94 -13.24 11.81
CA LYS A 198 -11.08 -14.13 11.69
C LYS A 198 -12.40 -13.40 11.89
N GLY A 199 -12.49 -12.53 12.90
CA GLY A 199 -13.68 -11.73 13.19
C GLY A 199 -14.07 -10.79 12.04
N ILE A 200 -13.12 -10.12 11.41
CA ILE A 200 -13.35 -9.29 10.21
C ILE A 200 -13.81 -10.17 9.05
N ALA A 201 -13.14 -11.29 8.79
CA ALA A 201 -13.49 -12.20 7.72
C ALA A 201 -14.93 -12.76 7.88
N ASP A 202 -15.31 -13.17 9.09
CA ASP A 202 -16.63 -13.73 9.37
C ASP A 202 -17.74 -12.66 9.25
N ARG A 203 -17.45 -11.41 9.69
CA ARG A 203 -18.42 -10.32 9.66
C ARG A 203 -18.69 -9.80 8.25
N TYR A 204 -17.65 -9.65 7.43
CA TYR A 204 -17.73 -8.99 6.13
C TYR A 204 -17.64 -9.94 4.93
N GLY A 205 -17.39 -11.21 5.16
CA GLY A 205 -17.33 -12.20 4.07
C GLY A 205 -16.04 -12.19 3.28
N THR A 206 -15.00 -11.50 3.74
CA THR A 206 -13.72 -11.34 3.01
C THR A 206 -13.01 -12.67 2.79
N ASP A 207 -12.52 -12.89 1.59
CA ASP A 207 -11.80 -14.12 1.22
C ASP A 207 -10.37 -14.14 1.77
N ILE A 208 -9.64 -13.02 1.64
CA ILE A 208 -8.23 -12.90 2.03
C ILE A 208 -8.01 -11.65 2.88
N ILE A 209 -7.30 -11.83 3.99
CA ILE A 209 -6.85 -10.71 4.84
C ILE A 209 -5.36 -10.86 5.11
N ILE A 210 -4.64 -9.76 4.95
CA ILE A 210 -3.24 -9.62 5.31
C ILE A 210 -3.15 -8.63 6.46
N LEU A 211 -2.64 -9.06 7.60
CA LEU A 211 -2.41 -8.20 8.75
C LEU A 211 -0.90 -8.04 8.96
N GLY A 212 -0.37 -6.87 8.58
CA GLY A 212 1.02 -6.52 8.79
C GLY A 212 1.30 -6.22 10.27
N GLN A 213 2.36 -6.81 10.83
CA GLN A 213 2.77 -6.67 12.22
C GLN A 213 4.18 -6.05 12.37
N GLY A 214 4.60 -5.32 11.35
CA GLY A 214 5.91 -4.67 11.31
C GLY A 214 7.06 -5.64 11.51
N ALA A 215 7.90 -5.40 12.52
CA ALA A 215 9.05 -6.26 12.81
C ALA A 215 8.69 -7.67 13.30
N LYS A 216 7.44 -7.92 13.64
CA LYS A 216 6.95 -9.24 14.07
C LYS A 216 6.53 -10.13 12.90
N GLY A 217 6.44 -9.59 11.67
CA GLY A 217 5.99 -10.33 10.50
C GLY A 217 4.57 -9.96 10.09
N LEU A 218 3.76 -10.95 9.76
CA LEU A 218 2.38 -10.75 9.34
C LEU A 218 1.52 -11.99 9.59
N ILE A 219 0.19 -11.81 9.54
CA ILE A 219 -0.77 -12.91 9.48
C ILE A 219 -1.44 -12.91 8.11
N LEU A 220 -1.49 -14.08 7.48
CA LEU A 220 -2.29 -14.37 6.31
C LEU A 220 -3.52 -15.18 6.70
N TYR A 221 -4.69 -14.65 6.38
CA TYR A 221 -5.95 -15.38 6.38
C TYR A 221 -6.39 -15.64 4.93
N ASP A 222 -6.74 -16.88 4.63
CA ASP A 222 -7.34 -17.26 3.35
C ASP A 222 -8.51 -18.22 3.63
N ARG A 223 -9.73 -17.72 3.46
CA ARG A 223 -10.96 -18.46 3.72
C ARG A 223 -11.06 -19.73 2.90
N ARG A 224 -10.71 -19.65 1.60
CA ARG A 224 -10.88 -20.78 0.66
C ARG A 224 -9.93 -21.92 0.94
N ARG A 225 -8.73 -21.60 1.41
CA ARG A 225 -7.69 -22.58 1.76
C ARG A 225 -7.71 -22.98 3.23
N GLY A 226 -8.55 -22.33 4.06
CA GLY A 226 -8.59 -22.57 5.50
C GLY A 226 -7.31 -22.14 6.22
N ILE A 227 -6.63 -21.12 5.71
CA ILE A 227 -5.37 -20.61 6.27
C ILE A 227 -5.69 -19.48 7.25
N ASN A 228 -5.06 -19.53 8.43
CA ASN A 228 -4.93 -18.41 9.37
C ASN A 228 -3.59 -18.60 10.07
N VAL A 229 -2.50 -18.11 9.46
CA VAL A 229 -1.12 -18.44 9.81
C VAL A 229 -0.27 -17.19 9.90
N HIS A 230 0.60 -17.17 10.91
CA HIS A 230 1.63 -16.16 11.08
C HIS A 230 2.88 -16.53 10.27
N TYR A 231 3.49 -15.52 9.65
CA TYR A 231 4.78 -15.60 8.97
C TYR A 231 5.76 -14.62 9.63
N ASP A 232 6.92 -15.13 10.02
CA ASP A 232 8.03 -14.30 10.52
C ASP A 232 8.63 -13.44 9.41
N THR A 233 9.26 -12.31 9.80
CA THR A 233 9.93 -11.43 8.84
C THR A 233 11.08 -12.12 8.14
N VAL A 234 11.29 -11.77 6.87
CA VAL A 234 12.50 -12.10 6.13
C VAL A 234 13.43 -10.89 6.08
N ARG A 235 14.74 -11.10 5.89
CA ARG A 235 15.72 -10.04 5.77
C ARG A 235 16.43 -10.12 4.44
N THR A 236 16.42 -9.02 3.70
CA THR A 236 17.19 -8.82 2.46
C THR A 236 18.30 -7.79 2.67
N ASN A 237 17.95 -6.61 3.15
CA ASN A 237 18.83 -5.46 3.34
C ASN A 237 18.84 -4.98 4.80
N GLU A 238 19.79 -4.10 5.12
CA GLU A 238 19.70 -3.31 6.35
C GLU A 238 18.51 -2.35 6.28
N VAL A 239 17.82 -2.17 7.39
CA VAL A 239 16.63 -1.31 7.44
C VAL A 239 17.05 0.15 7.51
N VAL A 240 16.68 0.90 6.47
CA VAL A 240 16.89 2.35 6.36
C VAL A 240 15.62 3.11 6.75
N ASN A 241 14.47 2.72 6.19
CA ASN A 241 13.18 3.36 6.47
C ASN A 241 12.04 2.36 6.25
N THR A 242 11.11 2.26 7.21
CA THR A 242 9.99 1.29 7.16
C THR A 242 8.74 1.83 6.50
N THR A 243 8.64 3.15 6.30
CA THR A 243 7.48 3.79 5.69
C THR A 243 7.22 3.27 4.28
N GLY A 244 5.99 2.91 3.97
CA GLY A 244 5.58 2.36 2.66
C GLY A 244 5.84 0.85 2.47
N ALA A 245 6.38 0.14 3.48
CA ALA A 245 6.56 -1.32 3.41
C ALA A 245 5.24 -2.07 3.20
N GLY A 246 4.17 -1.62 3.88
CA GLY A 246 2.83 -2.19 3.76
C GLY A 246 2.28 -2.09 2.34
N ASN A 247 2.37 -0.91 1.71
CA ASN A 247 1.93 -0.69 0.33
C ASN A 247 2.72 -1.56 -0.65
N ALA A 248 4.03 -1.65 -0.47
CA ALA A 248 4.89 -2.51 -1.29
C ALA A 248 4.52 -3.99 -1.15
N MET A 249 4.31 -4.45 0.08
CA MET A 249 3.88 -5.82 0.38
C MET A 249 2.52 -6.12 -0.25
N PHE A 250 1.56 -5.22 -0.08
CA PHE A 250 0.20 -5.40 -0.60
C PHE A 250 0.21 -5.46 -2.13
N ALA A 251 0.87 -4.53 -2.79
CA ALA A 251 0.99 -4.52 -4.25
C ALA A 251 1.65 -5.81 -4.79
N CYS A 252 2.75 -6.25 -4.20
CA CYS A 252 3.43 -7.48 -4.60
C CYS A 252 2.55 -8.72 -4.36
N PHE A 253 1.81 -8.76 -3.25
CA PHE A 253 0.83 -9.83 -3.01
C PHE A 253 -0.23 -9.87 -4.13
N LEU A 254 -0.80 -8.70 -4.49
CA LEU A 254 -1.83 -8.61 -5.52
C LEU A 254 -1.31 -9.06 -6.90
N HIS A 255 -0.08 -8.67 -7.27
CA HIS A 255 0.57 -9.11 -8.49
C HIS A 255 0.60 -10.64 -8.59
N TYR A 256 1.24 -11.30 -7.61
CA TYR A 256 1.39 -12.76 -7.64
C TYR A 256 0.07 -13.50 -7.45
N TYR A 257 -0.83 -12.97 -6.63
CA TYR A 257 -2.14 -13.59 -6.43
C TYR A 257 -3.02 -13.51 -7.67
N GLN A 258 -2.94 -12.42 -8.42
CA GLN A 258 -3.66 -12.30 -9.68
C GLN A 258 -3.11 -13.26 -10.75
N GLU A 259 -1.80 -13.50 -10.76
CA GLU A 259 -1.18 -14.41 -11.73
C GLU A 259 -1.37 -15.90 -11.38
N THR A 260 -1.32 -16.25 -10.09
CA THR A 260 -1.20 -17.66 -9.66
C THR A 260 -2.42 -18.20 -8.93
N GLY A 261 -3.21 -17.32 -8.29
CA GLY A 261 -4.27 -17.71 -7.36
C GLY A 261 -3.75 -18.36 -6.06
N ASP A 262 -2.44 -18.36 -5.83
CA ASP A 262 -1.81 -18.95 -4.64
C ASP A 262 -1.45 -17.89 -3.61
N SER A 263 -2.23 -17.82 -2.52
CA SER A 263 -2.03 -16.85 -1.44
C SER A 263 -0.73 -17.08 -0.66
N VAL A 264 -0.26 -18.33 -0.54
CA VAL A 264 0.99 -18.66 0.18
C VAL A 264 2.21 -18.24 -0.63
N LEU A 265 2.23 -18.56 -1.92
CA LEU A 265 3.30 -18.11 -2.81
C LEU A 265 3.33 -16.58 -2.86
N SER A 266 2.16 -15.95 -2.98
CA SER A 266 2.02 -14.49 -3.08
C SER A 266 2.54 -13.80 -1.83
N ILE A 267 2.20 -14.29 -0.63
CA ILE A 267 2.64 -13.65 0.62
C ILE A 267 4.15 -13.82 0.84
N LYS A 268 4.73 -14.97 0.49
CA LYS A 268 6.18 -15.18 0.57
C LYS A 268 6.93 -14.17 -0.31
N ASN A 269 6.50 -13.99 -1.57
CA ASN A 269 7.09 -12.99 -2.48
C ASN A 269 6.90 -11.57 -1.97
N ALA A 270 5.72 -11.25 -1.45
CA ALA A 270 5.41 -9.93 -0.88
C ALA A 270 6.28 -9.58 0.33
N MET A 271 6.58 -10.55 1.19
CA MET A 271 7.50 -10.37 2.32
C MET A 271 8.91 -10.03 1.87
N LEU A 272 9.44 -10.70 0.85
CA LEU A 272 10.75 -10.39 0.26
C LEU A 272 10.76 -8.98 -0.33
N PHE A 273 9.73 -8.64 -1.08
CA PHE A 273 9.59 -7.34 -1.73
C PHE A 273 9.55 -6.20 -0.72
N ALA A 274 8.76 -6.35 0.34
CA ALA A 274 8.69 -5.38 1.43
C ALA A 274 10.01 -5.27 2.20
N SER A 275 10.66 -6.41 2.48
CA SER A 275 11.97 -6.45 3.15
C SER A 275 13.05 -5.75 2.34
N TYR A 276 13.04 -5.88 1.02
CA TYR A 276 13.97 -5.16 0.15
C TYR A 276 13.70 -3.66 0.16
N LYS A 277 12.42 -3.27 0.03
CA LYS A 277 11.98 -1.87 0.01
C LYS A 277 12.45 -1.09 1.23
N ILE A 278 12.41 -1.65 2.43
CA ILE A 278 12.81 -0.95 3.67
C ILE A 278 14.31 -0.67 3.78
N GLY A 279 15.13 -1.18 2.87
CA GLY A 279 16.54 -0.81 2.69
C GLY A 279 16.74 0.52 1.98
N TYR A 280 15.69 1.22 1.59
CA TYR A 280 15.74 2.48 0.85
C TYR A 280 14.97 3.59 1.55
N MET A 281 15.43 4.83 1.36
CA MET A 281 14.76 6.02 1.90
C MET A 281 13.53 6.37 1.04
N GLY A 282 12.46 6.84 1.68
CA GLY A 282 11.21 7.24 1.02
C GLY A 282 10.24 6.09 0.82
N THR A 283 9.00 6.41 0.46
CA THR A 283 7.91 5.44 0.33
C THR A 283 7.78 4.86 -1.07
N SER A 284 8.25 5.61 -2.07
CA SER A 284 8.14 5.31 -3.50
C SER A 284 9.44 4.79 -4.15
N ASN A 285 10.43 4.38 -3.34
CA ASN A 285 11.73 3.88 -3.79
C ASN A 285 11.99 2.46 -3.28
N GLY A 286 12.95 1.77 -3.92
CA GLY A 286 13.42 0.46 -3.49
C GLY A 286 12.48 -0.68 -3.86
N PHE A 287 11.85 -0.60 -5.01
CA PHE A 287 11.07 -1.70 -5.57
C PHE A 287 11.95 -2.63 -6.41
N MET A 288 11.62 -3.90 -6.43
CA MET A 288 12.32 -4.92 -7.23
C MET A 288 11.60 -5.19 -8.55
N THR A 289 12.36 -5.61 -9.55
CA THR A 289 11.78 -6.32 -10.70
C THR A 289 11.45 -7.76 -10.32
N VAL A 290 10.68 -8.46 -11.16
CA VAL A 290 10.37 -9.89 -10.97
C VAL A 290 11.65 -10.72 -10.94
N GLU A 291 12.62 -10.42 -11.82
CA GLU A 291 13.90 -11.14 -11.89
C GLU A 291 14.72 -10.97 -10.60
N GLN A 292 14.78 -9.75 -10.05
CA GLN A 292 15.45 -9.49 -8.78
C GLN A 292 14.77 -10.24 -7.62
N LEU A 293 13.45 -10.26 -7.60
CA LEU A 293 12.69 -10.96 -6.57
C LEU A 293 12.90 -12.48 -6.66
N GLU A 294 12.96 -13.05 -7.85
CA GLU A 294 13.28 -14.46 -8.05
C GLU A 294 14.68 -14.82 -7.57
N GLN A 295 15.67 -13.97 -7.80
CA GLN A 295 17.02 -14.13 -7.27
C GLN A 295 17.01 -14.16 -5.74
N TRP A 296 16.34 -13.21 -5.09
CA TRP A 296 16.22 -13.16 -3.64
C TRP A 296 15.49 -14.39 -3.09
N ARG A 297 14.43 -14.84 -3.77
CA ARG A 297 13.70 -16.06 -3.39
C ARG A 297 14.60 -17.29 -3.39
N SER A 298 15.40 -17.46 -4.45
CA SER A 298 16.36 -18.57 -4.54
C SER A 298 17.44 -18.48 -3.46
N LEU A 299 17.92 -17.29 -3.12
CA LEU A 299 18.91 -17.07 -2.05
C LEU A 299 18.37 -17.42 -0.66
N ILE A 300 17.13 -17.06 -0.36
CA ILE A 300 16.54 -17.21 0.98
C ILE A 300 15.97 -18.60 1.21
N TRP A 301 15.30 -19.18 0.21
CA TRP A 301 14.56 -20.44 0.36
C TRP A 301 15.08 -21.58 -0.52
N GLY A 302 16.09 -21.34 -1.38
CA GLY A 302 16.62 -22.31 -2.32
C GLY A 302 15.70 -22.55 -3.53
N ASP A 303 16.24 -23.22 -4.56
CA ASP A 303 15.51 -23.46 -5.83
C ASP A 303 14.30 -24.39 -5.68
N ASN A 304 14.21 -25.14 -4.58
CA ASN A 304 13.08 -26.04 -4.30
C ASN A 304 11.80 -25.35 -3.82
N ALA A 305 11.81 -24.04 -3.62
CA ALA A 305 10.65 -23.27 -3.16
C ALA A 305 9.54 -23.10 -4.23
N LYS A 306 9.70 -23.70 -5.42
CA LYS A 306 8.65 -23.69 -6.46
C LYS A 306 7.49 -24.64 -6.17
N ASN A 307 7.62 -25.56 -5.20
CA ASN A 307 6.67 -26.65 -4.97
C ASN A 307 6.24 -26.85 -3.49
N SER A 308 6.45 -25.88 -2.61
CA SER A 308 6.06 -25.99 -1.19
C SER A 308 5.14 -24.87 -0.73
#